data_8c7c60a514250e34d44c41712be9eb59
#
_entry.id   8c7c60a514250e34d44c41712be9eb59
#
_cell.length_a   1.000
_cell.length_b   1.000
_cell.length_c   1.000
_cell.angle_alpha   90.00
_cell.angle_beta   90.00
_cell.angle_gamma   90.00
#
_symmetry.space_group_name_H-M   'P 1'
#
loop_
_entity.id
_entity.type
_entity.pdbx_description
1 polymer ?
#
loop_
_entity_poly.entity_id
_entity_poly.type
_entity_poly.pdbx_seq_one_letter_code
_entity_poly.pdbx_strand_id
1 'polypeptide(L)'
;MVVMKRLIILAFAFALVGCENVGFGEFSTFSESPGSNKDTSNVSFYPDDELIVSAKVQFREGNYGKSYTMFKKALDVVPDDPQAWLGFAASADMLRRFDKADYAYRKMQPVIGNRIEFLNNYGYSMLLRGDLKVARKYFLLAYEKDPSNPVTANNLEMLRNSINFPRRARKDLGGI
;
A
#
# COMPACT_ATOMS: atom_id res chain seq x y z
N MET A 1 -10.63 -44.35 58.52
CA MET A 1 -10.50 -42.88 58.46
C MET A 1 -9.85 -42.55 57.10
N VAL A 2 -10.71 -42.28 56.10
CA VAL A 2 -10.31 -42.16 54.71
C VAL A 2 -10.26 -40.66 54.40
N VAL A 3 -9.08 -40.12 54.11
CA VAL A 3 -8.86 -38.75 53.70
C VAL A 3 -9.01 -38.63 52.19
N MET A 4 -10.09 -38.04 51.76
CA MET A 4 -10.44 -37.82 50.37
C MET A 4 -9.68 -36.61 49.85
N LYS A 5 -8.63 -36.82 49.06
CA LYS A 5 -7.92 -35.77 48.35
C LYS A 5 -8.79 -35.23 47.21
N ARG A 6 -9.24 -33.99 47.36
CA ARG A 6 -9.92 -33.25 46.28
C ARG A 6 -8.91 -32.82 45.23
N LEU A 7 -9.00 -33.37 44.06
CA LEU A 7 -8.28 -32.97 42.88
C LEU A 7 -8.90 -31.69 42.28
N ILE A 8 -8.22 -30.58 42.42
CA ILE A 8 -8.64 -29.32 41.76
C ILE A 8 -8.06 -29.36 40.36
N ILE A 9 -8.96 -29.58 39.40
CA ILE A 9 -8.63 -29.46 37.99
C ILE A 9 -8.69 -27.96 37.64
N LEU A 10 -7.53 -27.33 37.54
CA LEU A 10 -7.41 -25.97 36.99
C LEU A 10 -7.57 -26.09 35.49
N ALA A 11 -8.73 -25.71 34.96
CA ALA A 11 -8.92 -25.53 33.53
C ALA A 11 -8.16 -24.25 33.09
N PHE A 12 -7.03 -24.44 32.48
CA PHE A 12 -6.30 -23.36 31.79
C PHE A 12 -7.08 -23.04 30.51
N ALA A 13 -7.91 -22.00 30.55
CA ALA A 13 -8.47 -21.42 29.35
C ALA A 13 -7.33 -20.74 28.58
N PHE A 14 -6.81 -21.45 27.57
CA PHE A 14 -5.96 -20.82 26.55
C PHE A 14 -6.84 -19.82 25.80
N ALA A 15 -6.76 -18.55 26.16
CA ALA A 15 -7.19 -17.47 25.32
C ALA A 15 -6.25 -17.50 24.09
N LEU A 16 -6.76 -18.03 22.98
CA LEU A 16 -6.17 -17.79 21.66
C LEU A 16 -6.29 -16.29 21.39
N VAL A 17 -5.27 -15.56 21.81
CA VAL A 17 -5.01 -14.23 21.25
C VAL A 17 -4.71 -14.49 19.77
N GLY A 18 -5.75 -14.23 18.96
CA GLY A 18 -5.58 -14.23 17.52
C GLY A 18 -4.43 -13.28 17.21
N CYS A 19 -3.41 -13.80 16.53
CA CYS A 19 -2.50 -12.96 15.81
C CYS A 19 -3.36 -12.16 14.83
N GLU A 20 -3.73 -10.95 15.23
CA GLU A 20 -4.16 -9.95 14.25
C GLU A 20 -2.98 -9.83 13.30
N ASN A 21 -3.21 -10.35 12.09
CA ASN A 21 -2.38 -10.07 10.95
C ASN A 21 -2.06 -8.58 10.99
N VAL A 22 -0.82 -8.25 11.29
CA VAL A 22 -0.27 -6.93 10.97
C VAL A 22 -0.28 -6.90 9.45
N GLY A 23 -1.46 -6.59 8.92
CA GLY A 23 -1.65 -6.40 7.51
C GLY A 23 -0.61 -5.39 7.06
N PHE A 24 0.23 -5.80 6.14
CA PHE A 24 0.97 -4.87 5.30
C PHE A 24 0.00 -3.76 4.94
N GLY A 25 0.30 -2.55 5.43
CA GLY A 25 -0.61 -1.41 5.43
C GLY A 25 -1.40 -1.36 4.14
N GLU A 26 -2.70 -1.28 4.29
CA GLU A 26 -3.60 -1.15 3.14
C GLU A 26 -2.96 -0.20 2.15
N PHE A 27 -2.66 -0.73 0.99
CA PHE A 27 -2.19 0.06 -0.14
C PHE A 27 -3.39 0.88 -0.60
N SER A 28 -3.75 1.86 0.22
CA SER A 28 -4.97 2.66 0.10
C SER A 28 -4.85 3.74 -0.97
N THR A 29 -3.87 3.59 -1.88
CA THR A 29 -3.85 4.36 -3.13
C THR A 29 -5.14 4.22 -3.93
N PHE A 30 -5.96 3.24 -3.55
CA PHE A 30 -7.27 3.00 -4.11
C PHE A 30 -8.42 3.34 -3.16
N SER A 31 -8.12 3.90 -1.97
CA SER A 31 -9.15 4.41 -1.08
C SER A 31 -9.67 5.73 -1.64
N GLU A 32 -10.92 5.77 -1.94
CA GLU A 32 -11.65 6.99 -2.25
C GLU A 32 -11.49 7.97 -1.08
N SER A 33 -11.17 9.22 -1.42
CA SER A 33 -11.11 10.30 -0.43
C SER A 33 -12.44 10.39 0.33
N PRO A 34 -12.44 10.47 1.69
CA PRO A 34 -13.66 10.68 2.46
C PRO A 34 -14.23 12.08 2.20
N GLY A 35 -14.92 12.27 1.11
CA GLY A 35 -15.46 13.57 0.74
C GLY A 35 -16.29 13.58 -0.52
N SER A 36 -16.33 12.47 -1.25
CA SER A 36 -17.13 12.31 -2.45
C SER A 36 -18.03 11.09 -2.31
N ASN A 37 -18.98 11.12 -1.36
CA ASN A 37 -20.13 10.24 -1.42
C ASN A 37 -21.05 10.72 -2.56
N LYS A 38 -20.61 10.59 -3.81
CA LYS A 38 -21.53 10.55 -4.93
C LYS A 38 -22.24 9.21 -4.84
N ASP A 39 -23.55 9.26 -4.64
CA ASP A 39 -24.40 8.09 -4.81
C ASP A 39 -24.20 7.56 -6.25
N THR A 40 -23.44 6.49 -6.36
CA THR A 40 -23.15 5.84 -7.63
C THR A 40 -24.05 4.64 -7.88
N SER A 41 -25.13 4.48 -7.10
CA SER A 41 -26.06 3.36 -7.22
C SER A 41 -26.73 3.22 -8.61
N ASN A 42 -26.67 4.28 -9.43
CA ASN A 42 -27.20 4.31 -10.80
C ASN A 42 -26.12 4.34 -11.89
N VAL A 43 -24.85 4.21 -11.55
CA VAL A 43 -23.79 4.15 -12.55
C VAL A 43 -23.72 2.73 -13.08
N SER A 44 -23.98 2.55 -14.38
CA SER A 44 -23.79 1.28 -15.05
C SER A 44 -22.36 0.81 -14.83
N PHE A 45 -22.20 -0.41 -14.31
CA PHE A 45 -20.89 -1.08 -14.21
C PHE A 45 -20.35 -1.22 -15.64
N TYR A 46 -19.33 -0.45 -15.96
CA TYR A 46 -18.59 -0.67 -17.18
C TYR A 46 -17.69 -1.91 -17.00
N PRO A 47 -17.50 -2.74 -18.02
CA PRO A 47 -16.61 -3.91 -17.96
C PRO A 47 -15.20 -3.58 -17.45
N ASP A 48 -14.79 -2.34 -17.63
CA ASP A 48 -13.49 -1.78 -17.22
C ASP A 48 -13.35 -1.68 -15.71
N ASP A 49 -14.44 -1.28 -15.01
CA ASP A 49 -14.45 -1.16 -13.56
C ASP A 49 -14.24 -2.53 -12.89
N GLU A 50 -14.84 -3.58 -13.44
CA GLU A 50 -14.61 -4.95 -12.97
C GLU A 50 -13.15 -5.36 -13.11
N LEU A 51 -12.51 -4.98 -14.22
CA LEU A 51 -11.11 -5.32 -14.48
C LEU A 51 -10.18 -4.59 -13.51
N ILE A 52 -10.45 -3.30 -13.24
CA ILE A 52 -9.70 -2.49 -12.26
C ILE A 52 -9.90 -3.04 -10.86
N VAL A 53 -11.14 -3.35 -10.45
CA VAL A 53 -11.43 -3.95 -9.14
C VAL A 53 -10.69 -5.27 -8.97
N SER A 54 -10.75 -6.15 -9.95
CA SER A 54 -10.05 -7.42 -9.94
C SER A 54 -8.53 -7.24 -9.89
N ALA A 55 -7.99 -6.26 -10.63
CA ALA A 55 -6.56 -5.94 -10.60
C ALA A 55 -6.11 -5.47 -9.20
N LYS A 56 -6.91 -4.66 -8.53
CA LYS A 56 -6.67 -4.22 -7.15
C LYS A 56 -6.68 -5.41 -6.17
N VAL A 57 -7.59 -6.36 -6.33
CA VAL A 57 -7.61 -7.60 -5.52
C VAL A 57 -6.31 -8.37 -5.73
N GLN A 58 -5.90 -8.60 -6.97
CA GLN A 58 -4.64 -9.30 -7.25
C GLN A 58 -3.42 -8.57 -6.68
N PHE A 59 -3.44 -7.24 -6.68
CA PHE A 59 -2.37 -6.45 -6.05
C PHE A 59 -2.30 -6.71 -4.55
N ARG A 60 -3.43 -6.64 -3.82
CA ARG A 60 -3.49 -6.90 -2.38
C ARG A 60 -3.06 -8.31 -2.00
N GLU A 61 -3.33 -9.29 -2.85
CA GLU A 61 -2.90 -10.69 -2.69
C GLU A 61 -1.40 -10.90 -3.00
N GLY A 62 -0.66 -9.86 -3.40
CA GLY A 62 0.75 -9.97 -3.79
C GLY A 62 0.98 -10.52 -5.21
N ASN A 63 -0.07 -10.76 -5.97
CA ASN A 63 -0.02 -11.27 -7.34
C ASN A 63 0.31 -10.15 -8.34
N TYR A 64 1.42 -9.44 -8.12
CA TYR A 64 1.78 -8.21 -8.85
C TYR A 64 1.88 -8.39 -10.37
N GLY A 65 2.33 -9.55 -10.85
CA GLY A 65 2.40 -9.83 -12.28
C GLY A 65 1.03 -9.91 -12.93
N LYS A 66 0.06 -10.52 -12.25
CA LYS A 66 -1.33 -10.61 -12.70
C LYS A 66 -2.01 -9.24 -12.64
N SER A 67 -1.83 -8.54 -11.53
CA SER A 67 -2.30 -7.17 -11.36
C SER A 67 -1.80 -6.24 -12.46
N TYR A 68 -0.48 -6.25 -12.73
CA TYR A 68 0.14 -5.48 -13.82
C TYR A 68 -0.52 -5.75 -15.19
N THR A 69 -0.74 -7.02 -15.51
CA THR A 69 -1.37 -7.41 -16.77
C THR A 69 -2.81 -6.94 -16.86
N MET A 70 -3.56 -7.01 -15.75
CA MET A 70 -4.96 -6.59 -15.71
C MET A 70 -5.09 -5.06 -15.82
N PHE A 71 -4.27 -4.28 -15.10
CA PHE A 71 -4.24 -2.83 -15.27
C PHE A 71 -3.84 -2.41 -16.68
N LYS A 72 -2.88 -3.12 -17.30
CA LYS A 72 -2.53 -2.87 -18.68
C LYS A 72 -3.72 -3.09 -19.63
N LYS A 73 -4.47 -4.18 -19.44
CA LYS A 73 -5.70 -4.44 -20.22
C LYS A 73 -6.77 -3.37 -19.99
N ALA A 74 -6.92 -2.88 -18.76
CA ALA A 74 -7.84 -1.77 -18.49
C ALA A 74 -7.45 -0.51 -19.27
N LEU A 75 -6.16 -0.22 -19.38
CA LEU A 75 -5.64 0.89 -20.17
C LEU A 75 -5.79 0.71 -21.69
N ASP A 76 -5.90 -0.53 -22.18
CA ASP A 76 -6.23 -0.80 -23.59
C ASP A 76 -7.70 -0.42 -23.91
N VAL A 77 -8.59 -0.42 -22.90
CA VAL A 77 -10.01 -0.04 -23.03
C VAL A 77 -10.24 1.43 -22.69
N VAL A 78 -9.66 1.92 -21.56
CA VAL A 78 -9.74 3.33 -21.12
C VAL A 78 -8.34 3.90 -20.95
N PRO A 79 -7.74 4.42 -22.02
CA PRO A 79 -6.33 4.83 -22.04
C PRO A 79 -5.95 5.97 -21.08
N ASP A 80 -6.93 6.73 -20.62
CA ASP A 80 -6.70 7.91 -19.77
C ASP A 80 -7.23 7.74 -18.34
N ASP A 81 -7.61 6.50 -17.93
CA ASP A 81 -8.05 6.23 -16.57
C ASP A 81 -6.91 6.39 -15.56
N PRO A 82 -7.01 7.35 -14.61
CA PRO A 82 -5.94 7.59 -13.66
C PRO A 82 -5.73 6.45 -12.66
N GLN A 83 -6.79 5.71 -12.31
CA GLN A 83 -6.69 4.58 -11.37
C GLN A 83 -5.97 3.41 -12.02
N ALA A 84 -6.28 3.12 -13.29
CA ALA A 84 -5.59 2.09 -14.06
C ALA A 84 -4.10 2.43 -14.23
N TRP A 85 -3.75 3.69 -14.51
CA TRP A 85 -2.36 4.12 -14.60
C TRP A 85 -1.61 4.03 -13.28
N LEU A 86 -2.22 4.45 -12.16
CA LEU A 86 -1.59 4.32 -10.85
C LEU A 86 -1.41 2.86 -10.44
N GLY A 87 -2.42 2.03 -10.68
CA GLY A 87 -2.33 0.58 -10.42
C GLY A 87 -1.27 -0.11 -11.28
N PHE A 88 -1.18 0.27 -12.56
CA PHE A 88 -0.13 -0.20 -13.46
C PHE A 88 1.26 0.20 -12.94
N ALA A 89 1.44 1.48 -12.57
CA ALA A 89 2.69 1.97 -12.02
C ALA A 89 3.10 1.23 -10.74
N ALA A 90 2.17 1.11 -9.80
CA ALA A 90 2.40 0.42 -8.53
C ALA A 90 2.78 -1.05 -8.75
N SER A 91 2.06 -1.75 -9.63
CA SER A 91 2.37 -3.14 -9.96
C SER A 91 3.74 -3.28 -10.64
N ALA A 92 4.11 -2.33 -11.50
CA ALA A 92 5.43 -2.26 -12.13
C ALA A 92 6.55 -2.04 -11.09
N ASP A 93 6.33 -1.15 -10.12
CA ASP A 93 7.28 -0.90 -9.03
C ASP A 93 7.53 -2.17 -8.19
N MET A 94 6.46 -2.89 -7.82
CA MET A 94 6.58 -4.16 -7.07
C MET A 94 7.33 -5.24 -7.87
N LEU A 95 7.24 -5.20 -9.20
CA LEU A 95 7.98 -6.08 -10.10
C LEU A 95 9.39 -5.56 -10.44
N ARG A 96 9.82 -4.45 -9.85
CA ARG A 96 11.08 -3.77 -10.17
C ARG A 96 11.20 -3.30 -11.62
N ARG A 97 10.07 -3.15 -12.32
CA ARG A 97 10.01 -2.60 -13.69
C ARG A 97 9.92 -1.08 -13.64
N PHE A 98 10.93 -0.46 -13.10
CA PHE A 98 10.93 0.97 -12.80
C PHE A 98 10.79 1.86 -14.03
N ASP A 99 11.27 1.44 -15.19
CA ASP A 99 11.08 2.13 -16.47
C ASP A 99 9.59 2.28 -16.84
N LYS A 100 8.80 1.22 -16.58
CA LYS A 100 7.36 1.22 -16.84
C LYS A 100 6.60 2.07 -15.81
N ALA A 101 7.00 1.99 -14.54
CA ALA A 101 6.45 2.83 -13.50
C ALA A 101 6.70 4.32 -13.79
N ASP A 102 7.93 4.69 -14.16
CA ASP A 102 8.30 6.07 -14.51
C ASP A 102 7.51 6.61 -15.71
N TYR A 103 7.28 5.77 -16.71
CA TYR A 103 6.43 6.15 -17.84
C TYR A 103 5.01 6.50 -17.37
N ALA A 104 4.41 5.65 -16.53
CA ALA A 104 3.07 5.86 -16.03
C ALA A 104 2.97 7.11 -15.13
N TYR A 105 3.91 7.29 -14.21
CA TYR A 105 3.94 8.48 -13.35
C TYR A 105 4.11 9.77 -14.16
N ARG A 106 5.00 9.81 -15.14
CA ARG A 106 5.16 10.99 -16.01
C ARG A 106 3.88 11.31 -16.77
N LYS A 107 3.16 10.28 -17.26
CA LYS A 107 1.89 10.48 -17.95
C LYS A 107 0.82 11.07 -17.04
N MET A 108 0.75 10.60 -15.77
CA MET A 108 -0.28 11.01 -14.82
C MET A 108 0.04 12.27 -14.04
N GLN A 109 1.30 12.66 -13.95
CA GLN A 109 1.71 13.85 -13.18
C GLN A 109 0.96 15.12 -13.56
N PRO A 110 0.71 15.46 -14.85
CA PRO A 110 -0.05 16.65 -15.22
C PRO A 110 -1.52 16.58 -14.81
N VAL A 111 -2.08 15.38 -14.70
CA VAL A 111 -3.52 15.15 -14.46
C VAL A 111 -3.84 15.06 -12.97
N ILE A 112 -3.06 14.27 -12.24
CA ILE A 112 -3.32 13.94 -10.83
C ILE A 112 -2.10 14.14 -9.92
N GLY A 113 -1.03 14.74 -10.41
CA GLY A 113 0.26 14.87 -9.68
C GLY A 113 0.16 15.57 -8.32
N ASN A 114 -0.95 16.29 -8.09
CA ASN A 114 -1.24 16.96 -6.83
C ASN A 114 -2.23 16.18 -5.94
N ARG A 115 -2.68 15.00 -6.31
CA ARG A 115 -3.55 14.15 -5.49
C ARG A 115 -2.74 13.33 -4.50
N ILE A 116 -3.31 13.07 -3.33
CA ILE A 116 -2.66 12.32 -2.25
C ILE A 116 -2.23 10.93 -2.72
N GLU A 117 -3.07 10.27 -3.52
CA GLU A 117 -2.81 8.95 -4.06
C GLU A 117 -1.54 8.95 -4.93
N PHE A 118 -1.41 9.94 -5.83
CA PHE A 118 -0.22 10.09 -6.66
C PHE A 118 1.03 10.36 -5.81
N LEU A 119 0.93 11.29 -4.87
CA LEU A 119 2.06 11.68 -4.01
C LEU A 119 2.56 10.51 -3.18
N ASN A 120 1.65 9.72 -2.59
CA ASN A 120 1.99 8.52 -1.84
C ASN A 120 2.63 7.44 -2.73
N ASN A 121 2.04 7.16 -3.90
CA ASN A 121 2.54 6.14 -4.82
C ASN A 121 3.92 6.50 -5.37
N TYR A 122 4.09 7.72 -5.83
CA TYR A 122 5.38 8.15 -6.37
C TYR A 122 6.46 8.21 -5.28
N GLY A 123 6.10 8.69 -4.08
CA GLY A 123 6.98 8.65 -2.92
C GLY A 123 7.41 7.21 -2.57
N TYR A 124 6.48 6.27 -2.60
CA TYR A 124 6.75 4.85 -2.36
C TYR A 124 7.65 4.23 -3.45
N SER A 125 7.42 4.56 -4.71
CA SER A 125 8.29 4.18 -5.83
C SER A 125 9.74 4.63 -5.59
N MET A 126 9.94 5.86 -5.12
CA MET A 126 11.26 6.37 -4.78
C MET A 126 11.87 5.67 -3.56
N LEU A 127 11.05 5.33 -2.55
CA LEU A 127 11.48 4.56 -1.39
C LEU A 127 12.00 3.16 -1.81
N LEU A 128 11.27 2.47 -2.69
CA LEU A 128 11.68 1.15 -3.21
C LEU A 128 13.02 1.18 -3.97
N ARG A 129 13.37 2.32 -4.55
CA ARG A 129 14.64 2.55 -5.28
C ARG A 129 15.76 3.02 -4.37
N GLY A 130 15.46 3.33 -3.11
CA GLY A 130 16.42 3.89 -2.16
C GLY A 130 16.63 5.40 -2.29
N ASP A 131 15.86 6.10 -3.14
CA ASP A 131 15.88 7.57 -3.19
C ASP A 131 15.04 8.16 -2.04
N LEU A 132 15.59 8.03 -0.83
CA LEU A 132 14.91 8.43 0.40
C LEU A 132 14.65 9.94 0.48
N LYS A 133 15.46 10.74 -0.22
CA LYS A 133 15.28 12.19 -0.25
C LYS A 133 14.03 12.58 -1.04
N VAL A 134 13.87 12.00 -2.23
CA VAL A 134 12.69 12.24 -3.06
C VAL A 134 11.45 11.61 -2.43
N ALA A 135 11.55 10.38 -1.90
CA ALA A 135 10.45 9.75 -1.17
C ALA A 135 9.93 10.65 -0.03
N ARG A 136 10.84 11.19 0.80
CA ARG A 136 10.48 12.11 1.89
C ARG A 136 9.74 13.35 1.39
N LYS A 137 10.23 13.95 0.30
CA LYS A 137 9.58 15.12 -0.29
C LYS A 137 8.12 14.85 -0.63
N TYR A 138 7.85 13.75 -1.32
CA TYR A 138 6.50 13.41 -1.78
C TYR A 138 5.58 12.99 -0.62
N PHE A 139 6.07 12.28 0.37
CA PHE A 139 5.28 11.95 1.56
C PHE A 139 4.94 13.19 2.40
N LEU A 140 5.82 14.17 2.49
CA LEU A 140 5.51 15.43 3.17
C LEU A 140 4.47 16.24 2.40
N LEU A 141 4.55 16.29 1.08
CA LEU A 141 3.49 16.93 0.25
C LEU A 141 2.13 16.25 0.43
N ALA A 142 2.11 14.93 0.59
CA ALA A 142 0.88 14.20 0.91
C ALA A 142 0.38 14.53 2.32
N TYR A 143 1.27 14.61 3.30
CA TYR A 143 0.96 14.95 4.69
C TYR A 143 0.40 16.38 4.82
N GLU A 144 0.96 17.34 4.08
CA GLU A 144 0.46 18.74 4.05
C GLU A 144 -0.99 18.82 3.56
N LYS A 145 -1.42 17.89 2.70
CA LYS A 145 -2.81 17.85 2.19
C LYS A 145 -3.78 17.22 3.16
N ASP A 146 -3.37 16.14 3.80
CA ASP A 146 -4.17 15.44 4.79
C ASP A 146 -3.25 14.79 5.83
N PRO A 147 -3.02 15.49 6.97
CA PRO A 147 -2.21 14.95 8.06
C PRO A 147 -2.79 13.70 8.72
N SER A 148 -4.10 13.45 8.54
CA SER A 148 -4.79 12.30 9.12
C SER A 148 -4.75 11.04 8.23
N ASN A 149 -4.20 11.15 7.02
CA ASN A 149 -4.18 10.05 6.06
C ASN A 149 -3.30 8.88 6.55
N PRO A 150 -3.89 7.69 6.79
CA PRO A 150 -3.17 6.56 7.37
C PRO A 150 -2.06 6.02 6.46
N VAL A 151 -2.22 6.13 5.14
CA VAL A 151 -1.21 5.69 4.17
C VAL A 151 0.01 6.57 4.23
N THR A 152 -0.21 7.89 4.27
CA THR A 152 0.88 8.85 4.40
C THR A 152 1.65 8.63 5.70
N ALA A 153 0.93 8.39 6.81
CA ALA A 153 1.55 8.09 8.11
C ALA A 153 2.40 6.81 8.03
N ASN A 154 1.87 5.73 7.46
CA ASN A 154 2.60 4.47 7.27
C ASN A 154 3.84 4.65 6.37
N ASN A 155 3.72 5.39 5.28
CA ASN A 155 4.82 5.66 4.36
C ASN A 155 5.95 6.46 5.03
N LEU A 156 5.62 7.44 5.84
CA LEU A 156 6.59 8.21 6.64
C LEU A 156 7.27 7.34 7.69
N GLU A 157 6.55 6.40 8.28
CA GLU A 157 7.13 5.44 9.21
C GLU A 157 8.09 4.47 8.52
N MET A 158 7.70 3.90 7.37
CA MET A 158 8.59 3.06 6.56
C MET A 158 9.87 3.79 6.15
N LEU A 159 9.74 5.05 5.73
CA LEU A 159 10.89 5.90 5.41
C LEU A 159 11.81 6.08 6.63
N ARG A 160 11.24 6.38 7.80
CA ARG A 160 12.00 6.51 9.06
C ARG A 160 12.77 5.23 9.38
N ASN A 161 12.14 4.08 9.23
CA ASN A 161 12.75 2.78 9.49
C ASN A 161 13.87 2.47 8.48
N SER A 162 13.68 2.83 7.21
CA SER A 162 14.70 2.67 6.16
C SER A 162 15.96 3.50 6.43
N ILE A 163 15.82 4.71 6.95
CA ILE A 163 16.94 5.57 7.33
C ILE A 163 17.69 5.03 8.56
N ASN A 164 16.97 4.42 9.49
CA ASN A 164 17.55 3.94 10.75
C ASN A 164 18.23 2.58 10.64
N PHE A 165 17.87 1.77 9.64
CA PHE A 165 18.42 0.43 9.44
C PHE A 165 19.96 0.41 9.32
N PRO A 166 20.61 1.27 8.52
CA PRO A 166 22.07 1.29 8.43
C PRO A 166 22.75 1.72 9.72
N ARG A 167 22.09 2.55 10.56
CA ARG A 167 22.64 2.99 11.84
C ARG A 167 22.65 1.87 12.89
N ARG A 168 21.62 1.03 12.91
CA ARG A 168 21.53 -0.15 13.78
C ARG A 168 22.56 -1.19 13.39
N ALA A 169 22.63 -1.57 12.11
CA ALA A 169 23.60 -2.53 11.61
C ALA A 169 25.05 -2.13 11.90
N ARG A 170 25.39 -0.84 11.80
CA ARG A 170 26.73 -0.33 12.13
C ARG A 170 27.05 -0.36 13.62
N LYS A 171 26.05 -0.21 14.47
CA LYS A 171 26.20 -0.29 15.94
C LYS A 171 26.37 -1.72 16.42
N ASP A 172 25.69 -2.67 15.77
CA ASP A 172 25.75 -4.10 16.09
C ASP A 172 27.05 -4.76 15.61
N LEU A 173 27.70 -4.19 14.58
CA LEU A 173 29.01 -4.67 14.07
C LEU A 173 30.21 -4.05 14.81
N GLY A 174 30.00 -3.06 15.64
CA GLY A 174 31.05 -2.41 16.43
C GLY A 174 31.45 -3.15 17.71
N GLY A 175 30.96 -4.36 17.92
CA GLY A 175 31.19 -5.22 19.07
C GLY A 175 32.04 -6.48 18.81
N ILE A 176 32.77 -6.54 17.68
CA ILE A 176 33.74 -7.63 17.40
C ILE A 176 35.13 -7.09 17.47
#